data_91be997fca78a5bfe6def4cf560842f1
#
_entry.id   91be997fca78a5bfe6def4cf560842f1
#
_cell.length_a   1.000
_cell.length_b   1.000
_cell.length_c   1.000
_cell.angle_alpha   90.00
_cell.angle_beta   90.00
_cell.angle_gamma   90.00
#
_symmetry.space_group_name_H-M   'P 1'
#
loop_
_entity.id
_entity.type
_entity.pdbx_description
1 polymer ?
#
loop_
_entity_poly.entity_id
_entity_poly.type
_entity_poly.pdbx_seq_one_letter_code
_entity_poly.pdbx_strand_id
1 'polypeptide(L)'
;MGARRLLAAPALVPALLGALALSACKPPPTDAAVARAASLPAAEGPSPPLASPDTEGALWAQSGAGQDQAMRLVYGIPGEPVLLALECVDAGQPRARIRITRHAPADEGAAALLALIGNGAIGRLPVDATAQGKRMFWEGETPAIHRGWNALDGMREVTATVPGAGLVRLNPSPLPMQLVAACRGSAD
;
A
#
# COMPACT_ATOMS: atom_id res chain seq x y z
N MET A 1 -0.91 15.89 -83.72
CA MET A 1 -0.53 14.50 -83.97
C MET A 1 -0.23 13.90 -82.53
N GLY A 2 -0.89 13.00 -82.01
CA GLY A 2 -1.75 11.91 -82.32
C GLY A 2 -2.38 11.45 -81.05
N ALA A 3 -3.65 11.25 -81.14
CA ALA A 3 -4.47 10.66 -80.09
C ALA A 3 -4.09 9.17 -79.81
N ARG A 4 -4.25 8.72 -78.59
CA ARG A 4 -4.69 7.34 -78.34
C ARG A 4 -5.45 7.27 -77.00
N ARG A 5 -6.69 6.92 -77.11
CA ARG A 5 -7.60 6.42 -76.11
C ARG A 5 -7.19 5.05 -75.67
N LEU A 6 -7.47 4.69 -74.38
CA LEU A 6 -7.78 3.33 -73.96
C LEU A 6 -8.40 3.49 -72.56
N LEU A 7 -9.65 3.37 -72.44
CA LEU A 7 -10.52 2.24 -72.09
C LEU A 7 -10.48 1.86 -70.62
N ALA A 8 -11.62 2.07 -70.03
CA ALA A 8 -12.03 1.70 -68.73
C ALA A 8 -12.03 0.18 -68.49
N ALA A 9 -11.77 -0.21 -67.25
CA ALA A 9 -12.25 -1.47 -66.67
C ALA A 9 -12.69 -1.21 -65.25
N PRO A 10 -13.91 -1.53 -64.86
CA PRO A 10 -14.32 -1.52 -63.48
C PRO A 10 -13.92 -2.83 -62.83
N ALA A 11 -13.08 -2.79 -61.84
CA ALA A 11 -12.82 -3.95 -61.01
C ALA A 11 -13.75 -3.93 -59.80
N LEU A 12 -14.61 -4.90 -59.82
CA LEU A 12 -15.40 -5.42 -58.70
C LEU A 12 -14.51 -5.78 -57.53
N VAL A 13 -14.69 -5.14 -56.40
CA VAL A 13 -14.35 -5.71 -55.10
C VAL A 13 -15.46 -5.38 -54.12
N PRO A 14 -16.40 -6.25 -53.95
CA PRO A 14 -17.21 -6.25 -52.75
C PRO A 14 -17.01 -7.53 -51.97
N ALA A 15 -17.27 -7.46 -50.67
CA ALA A 15 -17.57 -8.58 -49.81
C ALA A 15 -16.42 -9.43 -49.30
N LEU A 16 -15.66 -8.90 -48.33
CA LEU A 16 -14.98 -9.73 -47.36
C LEU A 16 -14.80 -9.05 -45.97
N LEU A 17 -15.80 -8.30 -45.51
CA LEU A 17 -15.78 -7.57 -44.25
C LEU A 17 -16.97 -7.96 -43.34
N GLY A 18 -17.41 -9.21 -43.37
CA GLY A 18 -18.62 -9.65 -42.65
C GLY A 18 -18.46 -10.81 -41.67
N ALA A 19 -17.26 -11.29 -41.35
CA ALA A 19 -17.12 -12.56 -40.64
C ALA A 19 -16.34 -12.52 -39.32
N LEU A 20 -16.11 -11.38 -38.68
CA LEU A 20 -15.32 -11.30 -37.43
C LEU A 20 -16.06 -10.79 -36.19
N ALA A 21 -17.39 -10.77 -36.19
CA ALA A 21 -18.16 -10.22 -35.06
C ALA A 21 -18.88 -11.26 -34.18
N LEU A 22 -18.54 -12.55 -34.23
CA LEU A 22 -19.31 -13.62 -33.55
C LEU A 22 -18.56 -14.41 -32.50
N SER A 23 -17.41 -13.97 -32.00
CA SER A 23 -16.64 -14.75 -31.00
C SER A 23 -16.62 -14.16 -29.58
N ALA A 24 -17.52 -13.25 -29.24
CA ALA A 24 -17.54 -12.60 -27.91
C ALA A 24 -18.61 -13.13 -26.94
N CYS A 25 -19.35 -14.18 -27.29
CA CYS A 25 -20.25 -14.81 -26.33
C CYS A 25 -19.50 -15.94 -25.62
N LYS A 26 -19.00 -15.69 -24.41
CA LYS A 26 -18.53 -16.73 -23.53
C LYS A 26 -19.73 -17.69 -23.27
N PRO A 27 -19.65 -18.97 -23.62
CA PRO A 27 -20.74 -19.89 -23.39
C PRO A 27 -21.04 -19.97 -21.87
N PRO A 28 -22.31 -20.13 -21.48
CA PRO A 28 -22.65 -20.31 -20.08
C PRO A 28 -21.90 -21.53 -19.53
N PRO A 29 -21.49 -21.49 -18.25
CA PRO A 29 -20.78 -22.61 -17.64
C PRO A 29 -21.64 -23.88 -17.71
N THR A 30 -21.06 -24.95 -18.21
CA THR A 30 -21.72 -26.27 -18.22
C THR A 30 -21.76 -26.86 -16.82
N ASP A 31 -22.70 -27.72 -16.50
CA ASP A 31 -22.81 -28.40 -15.20
C ASP A 31 -21.48 -29.08 -14.82
N ALA A 32 -20.73 -29.61 -15.78
CA ALA A 32 -19.40 -30.17 -15.56
C ALA A 32 -18.34 -29.10 -15.18
N ALA A 33 -18.45 -27.88 -15.68
CA ALA A 33 -17.56 -26.77 -15.30
C ALA A 33 -17.91 -26.24 -13.90
N VAL A 34 -19.19 -26.15 -13.58
CA VAL A 34 -19.68 -25.79 -12.24
C VAL A 34 -19.27 -26.84 -11.20
N ALA A 35 -19.45 -28.13 -11.49
CA ALA A 35 -19.04 -29.23 -10.61
C ALA A 35 -17.52 -29.25 -10.39
N ARG A 36 -16.72 -28.95 -11.42
CA ARG A 36 -15.27 -28.89 -11.32
C ARG A 36 -14.82 -27.68 -10.51
N ALA A 37 -15.47 -26.52 -10.65
CA ALA A 37 -15.20 -25.33 -9.84
C ALA A 37 -15.58 -25.56 -8.37
N ALA A 38 -16.66 -26.28 -8.10
CA ALA A 38 -17.10 -26.67 -6.74
C ALA A 38 -16.18 -27.70 -6.08
N SER A 39 -15.46 -28.52 -6.86
CA SER A 39 -14.54 -29.55 -6.35
C SER A 39 -13.09 -29.05 -6.16
N LEU A 40 -12.76 -27.85 -6.63
CA LEU A 40 -11.50 -27.23 -6.28
C LEU A 40 -11.58 -26.79 -4.81
N PRO A 41 -10.53 -27.10 -3.98
CA PRO A 41 -10.45 -26.46 -2.66
C PRO A 41 -10.61 -24.95 -2.88
N ALA A 42 -11.50 -24.34 -2.12
CA ALA A 42 -11.60 -22.88 -2.12
C ALA A 42 -10.20 -22.35 -1.85
N ALA A 43 -9.62 -21.63 -2.82
CA ALA A 43 -8.40 -20.90 -2.55
C ALA A 43 -8.70 -20.06 -1.31
N GLU A 44 -7.89 -20.20 -0.27
CA GLU A 44 -8.02 -19.34 0.92
C GLU A 44 -7.99 -17.92 0.41
N GLY A 45 -9.13 -17.25 0.44
CA GLY A 45 -9.25 -15.86 0.04
C GLY A 45 -8.55 -14.98 1.08
N PRO A 46 -8.31 -13.72 0.77
CA PRO A 46 -7.74 -12.79 1.75
C PRO A 46 -8.60 -12.77 3.02
N SER A 47 -7.95 -12.61 4.16
CA SER A 47 -8.62 -12.49 5.45
C SER A 47 -9.68 -11.38 5.43
N PRO A 48 -10.80 -11.52 6.16
CA PRO A 48 -11.81 -10.48 6.22
C PRO A 48 -11.24 -9.20 6.80
N PRO A 49 -11.73 -8.01 6.36
CA PRO A 49 -11.25 -6.74 6.86
C PRO A 49 -11.43 -6.62 8.38
N LEU A 50 -10.41 -6.08 9.04
CA LEU A 50 -10.42 -5.82 10.48
C LEU A 50 -11.17 -4.51 10.79
N ALA A 51 -11.80 -4.44 11.94
CA ALA A 51 -12.32 -3.20 12.49
C ALA A 51 -11.17 -2.23 12.78
N SER A 52 -11.45 -0.92 12.71
CA SER A 52 -10.52 0.10 13.18
C SER A 52 -10.32 -0.04 14.70
N PRO A 53 -9.08 -0.02 15.20
CA PRO A 53 -8.81 -0.08 16.62
C PRO A 53 -9.31 1.20 17.31
N ASP A 54 -9.59 1.10 18.61
CA ASP A 54 -9.77 2.28 19.44
C ASP A 54 -8.44 3.03 19.55
N THR A 55 -8.50 4.34 19.53
CA THR A 55 -7.34 5.24 19.66
C THR A 55 -7.57 6.32 20.71
N GLU A 56 -8.63 6.20 21.52
CA GLU A 56 -8.85 7.11 22.63
C GLU A 56 -7.75 6.92 23.70
N GLY A 57 -7.07 8.00 24.06
CA GLY A 57 -5.92 7.95 24.96
C GLY A 57 -4.62 7.42 24.35
N ALA A 58 -4.60 7.08 23.06
CA ALA A 58 -3.37 6.69 22.39
C ALA A 58 -2.43 7.89 22.25
N LEU A 59 -1.12 7.64 22.35
CA LEU A 59 -0.09 8.66 22.24
C LEU A 59 1.18 8.11 21.58
N TRP A 60 2.01 9.03 21.12
CA TRP A 60 3.36 8.74 20.66
C TRP A 60 4.32 8.68 21.85
N ALA A 61 5.15 7.65 21.89
CA ALA A 61 6.19 7.48 22.88
C ALA A 61 7.50 7.02 22.24
N GLN A 62 8.62 7.47 22.76
CA GLN A 62 9.92 6.92 22.39
C GLN A 62 10.05 5.50 22.98
N SER A 63 10.49 4.57 22.15
CA SER A 63 10.74 3.18 22.52
C SER A 63 12.21 2.87 22.31
N GLY A 64 12.90 2.51 23.40
CA GLY A 64 14.33 2.20 23.36
C GLY A 64 15.14 3.28 24.08
N ALA A 65 15.44 3.03 25.34
CA ALA A 65 16.37 3.81 26.15
C ALA A 65 17.73 3.08 26.18
N GLY A 66 18.62 3.46 25.26
CA GLY A 66 20.00 2.98 25.26
C GLY A 66 20.82 3.75 24.21
N GLN A 67 22.09 4.05 24.53
CA GLN A 67 22.97 4.87 23.70
C GLN A 67 23.24 4.31 22.30
N ASP A 68 22.89 3.03 22.04
CA ASP A 68 23.09 2.33 20.76
C ASP A 68 21.79 1.87 20.10
N GLN A 69 20.60 2.29 20.58
CA GLN A 69 19.36 1.85 20.00
C GLN A 69 18.86 2.84 18.96
N ALA A 70 18.45 2.29 17.81
CA ALA A 70 17.84 3.04 16.73
C ALA A 70 16.70 3.93 17.26
N MET A 71 16.64 5.18 16.79
CA MET A 71 15.54 6.07 17.12
C MET A 71 14.22 5.44 16.71
N ARG A 72 13.41 5.10 17.68
CA ARG A 72 12.14 4.42 17.46
C ARG A 72 11.02 5.11 18.23
N LEU A 73 9.92 5.34 17.56
CA LEU A 73 8.66 5.79 18.15
C LEU A 73 7.61 4.69 18.04
N VAL A 74 6.76 4.60 19.04
CA VAL A 74 5.58 3.74 19.03
C VAL A 74 4.34 4.58 19.28
N TYR A 75 3.23 4.19 18.67
CA TYR A 75 1.91 4.78 18.87
C TYR A 75 0.95 3.73 19.39
N GLY A 76 0.24 4.04 20.45
CA GLY A 76 -0.76 3.18 21.05
C GLY A 76 -1.22 3.69 22.40
N ILE A 77 -2.15 2.97 23.02
CA ILE A 77 -2.66 3.25 24.36
C ILE A 77 -1.66 2.66 25.37
N PRO A 78 -1.21 3.40 26.39
CA PRO A 78 -0.29 2.88 27.39
C PRO A 78 -0.83 1.60 28.06
N GLY A 79 -0.01 0.56 28.07
CA GLY A 79 -0.37 -0.76 28.60
C GLY A 79 -1.07 -1.69 27.59
N GLU A 80 -1.40 -1.22 26.41
CA GLU A 80 -1.97 -2.01 25.33
C GLU A 80 -0.98 -2.33 24.20
N PRO A 81 -1.33 -3.24 23.29
CA PRO A 81 -0.49 -3.52 22.14
C PRO A 81 -0.25 -2.27 21.27
N VAL A 82 1.00 -2.12 20.80
CA VAL A 82 1.36 -1.04 19.86
C VAL A 82 0.51 -1.13 18.59
N LEU A 83 0.01 0.01 18.13
CA LEU A 83 -0.77 0.10 16.90
C LEU A 83 0.11 0.39 15.69
N LEU A 84 1.10 1.28 15.86
CA LEU A 84 2.01 1.69 14.78
C LEU A 84 3.38 2.03 15.38
N ALA A 85 4.45 1.71 14.65
CA ALA A 85 5.81 2.08 15.02
C ALA A 85 6.53 2.74 13.85
N LEU A 86 7.43 3.66 14.18
CA LEU A 86 8.39 4.28 13.26
C LEU A 86 9.80 4.06 13.81
N GLU A 87 10.73 3.69 12.94
CA GLU A 87 12.12 3.44 13.31
C GLU A 87 13.04 4.03 12.25
N CYS A 88 14.08 4.72 12.69
CA CYS A 88 15.12 5.21 11.78
C CYS A 88 16.13 4.10 11.47
N VAL A 89 16.38 3.89 10.19
CA VAL A 89 17.38 2.95 9.68
C VAL A 89 18.46 3.77 8.97
N ASP A 90 19.74 3.46 9.21
CA ASP A 90 20.88 4.17 8.63
C ASP A 90 20.89 5.69 8.93
N ALA A 91 20.64 6.08 10.18
CA ALA A 91 20.58 7.47 10.63
C ALA A 91 21.78 8.33 10.15
N GLY A 92 21.50 9.54 9.69
CA GLY A 92 22.52 10.49 9.23
C GLY A 92 23.23 10.12 7.93
N GLN A 93 22.82 9.05 7.26
CA GLN A 93 23.40 8.66 5.98
C GLN A 93 22.52 9.11 4.80
N PRO A 94 23.09 9.31 3.60
CA PRO A 94 22.32 9.68 2.40
C PRO A 94 21.22 8.67 2.05
N ARG A 95 21.35 7.43 2.50
CA ARG A 95 20.36 6.34 2.32
C ARG A 95 19.43 6.13 3.51
N ALA A 96 19.43 7.04 4.48
CA ALA A 96 18.56 6.94 5.65
C ALA A 96 17.11 6.66 5.28
N ARG A 97 16.48 5.75 5.99
CA ARG A 97 15.11 5.29 5.75
C ARG A 97 14.33 5.32 7.05
N ILE A 98 13.04 5.49 6.92
CA ILE A 98 12.12 5.26 8.03
C ILE A 98 11.42 3.93 7.76
N ARG A 99 11.56 3.01 8.69
CA ARG A 99 10.77 1.78 8.77
C ARG A 99 9.45 2.11 9.46
N ILE A 100 8.35 1.77 8.84
CA ILE A 100 7.01 1.89 9.40
C ILE A 100 6.44 0.49 9.60
N THR A 101 5.94 0.20 10.80
CA THR A 101 5.26 -1.06 11.10
C THR A 101 3.85 -0.77 11.59
N ARG A 102 2.84 -1.27 10.89
CA ARG A 102 1.45 -1.32 11.35
C ARG A 102 1.22 -2.67 12.02
N HIS A 103 1.04 -2.66 13.34
CA HIS A 103 0.83 -3.87 14.14
C HIS A 103 -0.61 -4.39 14.00
N ALA A 104 -0.98 -4.79 12.79
CA ALA A 104 -2.21 -5.48 12.47
C ALA A 104 -1.86 -6.77 11.73
N PRO A 105 -2.64 -7.85 11.90
CA PRO A 105 -2.44 -9.08 11.15
C PRO A 105 -2.38 -8.82 9.65
N ALA A 106 -1.47 -9.52 8.98
CA ALA A 106 -1.30 -9.52 7.55
C ALA A 106 -1.29 -10.96 7.03
N ASP A 107 -1.85 -11.19 5.86
CA ASP A 107 -1.79 -12.49 5.20
C ASP A 107 -0.38 -12.72 4.65
N GLU A 108 0.12 -13.94 4.72
CA GLU A 108 1.44 -14.28 4.21
C GLU A 108 1.58 -13.92 2.72
N GLY A 109 2.67 -13.25 2.36
CA GLY A 109 2.94 -12.81 0.99
C GLY A 109 2.10 -11.62 0.52
N ALA A 110 1.25 -11.04 1.38
CA ALA A 110 0.49 -9.85 1.03
C ALA A 110 1.39 -8.61 0.93
N ALA A 111 1.10 -7.75 -0.06
CA ALA A 111 1.72 -6.45 -0.26
C ALA A 111 0.65 -5.37 -0.40
N ALA A 112 0.90 -4.18 0.13
CA ALA A 112 -0.07 -3.08 0.12
C ALA A 112 0.61 -1.71 0.14
N LEU A 113 -0.20 -0.65 0.07
CA LEU A 113 0.21 0.71 0.38
C LEU A 113 -0.41 1.14 1.71
N LEU A 114 0.44 1.50 2.66
CA LEU A 114 0.01 2.21 3.85
C LEU A 114 -0.22 3.68 3.48
N ALA A 115 -1.42 4.16 3.68
CA ALA A 115 -1.76 5.56 3.46
C ALA A 115 -1.67 6.34 4.76
N LEU A 116 -0.86 7.41 4.78
CA LEU A 116 -0.86 8.46 5.79
C LEU A 116 -1.58 9.67 5.22
N ILE A 117 -2.65 10.13 5.86
CA ILE A 117 -3.45 11.26 5.37
C ILE A 117 -3.61 12.27 6.50
N GLY A 118 -3.04 13.45 6.32
CA GLY A 118 -3.09 14.54 7.31
C GLY A 118 -2.27 15.74 6.88
N ASN A 119 -2.44 16.85 7.57
CA ASN A 119 -1.66 18.09 7.39
C ASN A 119 -1.54 18.56 5.93
N GLY A 120 -2.58 18.30 5.10
CA GLY A 120 -2.58 18.66 3.68
C GLY A 120 -1.71 17.76 2.78
N ALA A 121 -1.18 16.67 3.30
CA ALA A 121 -0.34 15.72 2.58
C ALA A 121 -0.92 14.31 2.60
N ILE A 122 -0.57 13.53 1.57
CA ILE A 122 -0.89 12.10 1.48
C ILE A 122 0.40 11.34 1.23
N GLY A 123 0.78 10.50 2.20
CA GLY A 123 1.85 9.51 2.04
C GLY A 123 1.27 8.17 1.57
N ARG A 124 1.88 7.57 0.56
CA ARG A 124 1.60 6.20 0.13
C ARG A 124 2.90 5.43 0.23
N LEU A 125 2.99 4.61 1.27
CA LEU A 125 4.22 3.93 1.67
C LEU A 125 4.06 2.44 1.37
N PRO A 126 4.90 1.84 0.52
CA PRO A 126 4.87 0.40 0.31
C PRO A 126 5.11 -0.35 1.61
N VAL A 127 4.29 -1.35 1.87
CA VAL A 127 4.41 -2.26 3.02
C VAL A 127 4.10 -3.67 2.59
N ASP A 128 4.82 -4.62 3.15
CA ASP A 128 4.67 -6.05 2.91
C ASP A 128 4.34 -6.76 4.22
N ALA A 129 3.71 -7.91 4.11
CA ALA A 129 3.52 -8.80 5.25
C ALA A 129 4.87 -9.35 5.69
N THR A 130 5.31 -8.98 6.88
CA THR A 130 6.62 -9.35 7.45
C THR A 130 6.44 -10.15 8.73
N ALA A 131 7.16 -11.27 8.84
CA ALA A 131 7.11 -12.13 10.02
C ALA A 131 7.85 -11.49 11.20
N GLN A 132 7.17 -11.35 12.32
CA GLN A 132 7.77 -10.99 13.60
C GLN A 132 7.39 -12.06 14.65
N GLY A 133 8.29 -13.01 14.86
CA GLY A 133 8.01 -14.20 15.64
C GLY A 133 6.97 -15.09 14.96
N LYS A 134 5.83 -15.31 15.65
CA LYS A 134 4.72 -16.13 15.12
C LYS A 134 3.61 -15.31 14.44
N ARG A 135 3.79 -14.01 14.29
CA ARG A 135 2.79 -13.10 13.73
C ARG A 135 3.32 -12.43 12.48
N MET A 136 2.42 -12.16 11.54
CA MET A 136 2.70 -11.35 10.37
C MET A 136 2.12 -9.95 10.62
N PHE A 137 2.92 -8.91 10.34
CA PHE A 137 2.52 -7.51 10.41
C PHE A 137 2.85 -6.80 9.11
N TRP A 138 2.26 -5.65 8.89
CA TRP A 138 2.58 -4.79 7.75
C TRP A 138 3.81 -3.95 8.06
N GLU A 139 4.88 -4.13 7.31
CA GLU A 139 6.13 -3.41 7.49
C GLU A 139 6.69 -2.93 6.15
N GLY A 140 7.30 -1.75 6.14
CA GLY A 140 7.95 -1.22 4.95
C GLY A 140 8.98 -0.16 5.30
N GLU A 141 9.95 0.02 4.40
CA GLU A 141 10.98 1.04 4.52
C GLU A 141 10.87 2.04 3.39
N THR A 142 10.81 3.31 3.74
CA THR A 142 10.73 4.42 2.78
C THR A 142 11.83 5.43 3.08
N PRO A 143 12.51 6.00 2.05
CA PRO A 143 13.56 7.00 2.28
C PRO A 143 13.09 8.11 3.22
N ALA A 144 13.94 8.50 4.16
CA ALA A 144 13.60 9.54 5.14
C ALA A 144 13.24 10.88 4.48
N ILE A 145 13.75 11.16 3.27
CA ILE A 145 13.45 12.35 2.46
C ILE A 145 12.12 12.26 1.71
N HIS A 146 11.39 11.15 1.78
CA HIS A 146 10.15 10.97 1.04
C HIS A 146 9.08 11.96 1.51
N ARG A 147 8.39 12.63 0.56
CA ARG A 147 7.38 13.67 0.86
C ARG A 147 6.17 13.14 1.64
N GLY A 148 5.88 11.87 1.55
CA GLY A 148 4.77 11.24 2.28
C GLY A 148 4.86 11.42 3.79
N TRP A 149 6.05 11.62 4.34
CA TRP A 149 6.26 11.89 5.76
C TRP A 149 5.68 13.23 6.21
N ASN A 150 5.48 14.19 5.29
CA ASN A 150 4.86 15.48 5.63
C ASN A 150 3.42 15.34 6.14
N ALA A 151 2.76 14.20 5.89
CA ALA A 151 1.47 13.89 6.51
C ALA A 151 1.56 13.89 8.05
N LEU A 152 2.75 13.64 8.61
CA LEU A 152 3.01 13.56 10.06
C LEU A 152 3.46 14.89 10.68
N ASP A 153 3.24 16.04 10.03
CA ASP A 153 3.73 17.36 10.45
C ASP A 153 3.26 17.81 11.86
N GLY A 154 2.38 17.06 12.47
CA GLY A 154 2.05 17.22 13.90
C GLY A 154 1.02 18.30 14.25
N MET A 155 0.54 19.05 13.26
CA MET A 155 -0.43 20.13 13.51
C MET A 155 -1.87 19.64 13.63
N ARG A 156 -2.18 18.49 13.03
CA ARG A 156 -3.53 17.92 12.97
C ARG A 156 -3.50 16.42 13.13
N GLU A 157 -4.64 15.85 13.43
CA GLU A 157 -4.84 14.41 13.38
C GLU A 157 -4.47 13.85 12.00
N VAL A 158 -3.85 12.69 12.01
CA VAL A 158 -3.47 11.95 10.80
C VAL A 158 -4.15 10.60 10.83
N THR A 159 -4.63 10.12 9.69
CA THR A 159 -5.09 8.75 9.57
C THR A 159 -4.01 7.89 8.92
N ALA A 160 -3.80 6.70 9.50
CA ALA A 160 -2.93 5.67 8.95
C ALA A 160 -3.75 4.43 8.64
N THR A 161 -3.77 3.98 7.40
CA THR A 161 -4.53 2.80 7.00
C THR A 161 -3.77 1.93 6.00
N VAL A 162 -3.95 0.62 6.14
CA VAL A 162 -3.62 -0.38 5.14
C VAL A 162 -4.93 -1.05 4.75
N PRO A 163 -5.20 -1.33 3.47
CA PRO A 163 -6.41 -2.04 3.06
C PRO A 163 -6.63 -3.31 3.88
N GLY A 164 -7.81 -3.46 4.45
CA GLY A 164 -8.16 -4.61 5.30
C GLY A 164 -7.65 -4.58 6.74
N ALA A 165 -6.73 -3.67 7.12
CA ALA A 165 -6.11 -3.63 8.47
C ALA A 165 -6.75 -2.60 9.43
N GLY A 166 -7.90 -2.04 9.09
CA GLY A 166 -8.53 -0.96 9.85
C GLY A 166 -7.78 0.37 9.76
N LEU A 167 -8.39 1.44 10.23
CA LEU A 167 -7.87 2.79 10.22
C LEU A 167 -7.40 3.16 11.64
N VAL A 168 -6.17 3.64 11.77
CA VAL A 168 -5.62 4.21 13.02
C VAL A 168 -5.68 5.73 12.93
N ARG A 169 -6.26 6.38 13.92
CA ARG A 169 -6.20 7.84 14.10
C ARG A 169 -4.97 8.16 14.94
N LEU A 170 -4.09 8.99 14.41
CA LEU A 170 -2.85 9.42 15.06
C LEU A 170 -3.05 10.84 15.58
N ASN A 171 -2.94 11.01 16.89
CA ASN A 171 -3.04 12.32 17.51
C ASN A 171 -1.93 13.27 17.06
N PRO A 172 -2.18 14.59 16.98
CA PRO A 172 -1.14 15.56 16.69
C PRO A 172 0.04 15.41 17.64
N SER A 173 1.26 15.37 17.09
CA SER A 173 2.50 15.30 17.87
C SER A 173 3.69 15.74 17.02
N PRO A 174 4.65 16.48 17.56
CA PRO A 174 5.88 16.81 16.85
C PRO A 174 6.85 15.63 16.75
N LEU A 175 6.69 14.59 17.58
CA LEU A 175 7.66 13.48 17.69
C LEU A 175 7.93 12.75 16.37
N PRO A 176 6.92 12.43 15.54
CA PRO A 176 7.19 11.75 14.27
C PRO A 176 8.11 12.54 13.34
N MET A 177 7.87 13.85 13.19
CA MET A 177 8.72 14.69 12.33
C MET A 177 10.08 14.96 12.94
N GLN A 178 10.21 15.02 14.26
CA GLN A 178 11.51 15.07 14.94
C GLN A 178 12.33 13.81 14.64
N LEU A 179 11.71 12.62 14.69
CA LEU A 179 12.36 11.36 14.29
C LEU A 179 12.78 11.41 12.82
N VAL A 180 11.91 11.86 11.91
CA VAL A 180 12.23 11.95 10.48
C VAL A 180 13.39 12.92 10.23
N ALA A 181 13.40 14.09 10.87
CA ALA A 181 14.47 15.09 10.76
C ALA A 181 15.79 14.54 11.31
N ALA A 182 15.78 13.99 12.49
CA ALA A 182 16.97 13.38 13.10
C ALA A 182 17.52 12.21 12.25
N CYS A 183 16.62 11.39 11.66
CA CYS A 183 17.02 10.31 10.75
C CYS A 183 17.74 10.81 9.50
N ARG A 184 17.32 11.96 8.97
CA ARG A 184 18.00 12.64 7.84
C ARG A 184 19.39 13.15 8.19
N GLY A 185 19.72 13.25 9.46
CA GLY A 185 20.92 13.93 9.92
C GLY A 185 20.83 15.46 9.84
N SER A 186 19.63 16.01 9.67
CA SER A 186 19.38 17.44 9.82
C SER A 186 19.32 17.73 11.32
N ALA A 187 20.46 18.05 11.93
CA ALA A 187 20.46 18.73 13.21
C ALA A 187 20.03 20.18 12.93
N ASP A 188 19.04 20.67 13.68
CA ASP A 188 18.70 22.08 13.76
C ASP A 188 19.88 22.91 14.29
#